data_574052e0900742f53b262e82480e6e7e
#
_entry.id   574052e0900742f53b262e82480e6e7e
#
_cell.length_a   1.000
_cell.length_b   1.000
_cell.length_c   1.000
_cell.angle_alpha   90.00
_cell.angle_beta   90.00
_cell.angle_gamma   90.00
#
_symmetry.space_group_name_H-M   'P 1'
#
loop_
_entity.id
_entity.type
_entity.pdbx_description
1 polymer ?
#
loop_
_entity_poly.entity_id
_entity_poly.type
_entity_poly.pdbx_seq_one_letter_code
_entity_poly.pdbx_strand_id
1 'polypeptide(L)'
;MIPPEQDAEFVACMEEVLETYAQAYDPKYPVLCMDEQPGQLLKETRVPIAATPKHGRRVDYEYERNGTANLFMMFAPLEGWRRVIVTDRHTAVDYAHVLKGLADIHFPDARTIALVQDNLNTHAKASLYEAFPAAEARRLVERFEWQYTPKHGSWLNLAESELGVLSSQCLDRRIPDKETLIGEIAAWEHDRNANHTKANWHFTTPNARIKLEHLYPSI
;
A
#
# COMPACT_ATOMS: atom_id res chain seq x y z
N MET A 1 18.74 -4.68 1.34
CA MET A 1 19.04 -5.86 0.48
C MET A 1 19.84 -5.35 -0.70
N ILE A 2 20.93 -6.01 -1.06
CA ILE A 2 21.74 -5.62 -2.23
C ILE A 2 21.00 -6.18 -3.46
N PRO A 3 20.64 -5.35 -4.46
CA PRO A 3 20.05 -5.86 -5.69
C PRO A 3 21.01 -6.85 -6.37
N PRO A 4 20.49 -7.83 -7.11
CA PRO A 4 21.33 -8.74 -7.88
C PRO A 4 22.21 -7.97 -8.89
N GLU A 5 23.32 -8.58 -9.30
CA GLU A 5 24.09 -8.12 -10.42
C GLU A 5 23.19 -8.03 -11.66
N GLN A 6 23.48 -7.14 -12.57
CA GLN A 6 22.78 -6.81 -13.84
C GLN A 6 21.54 -7.67 -14.15
N ASP A 7 20.37 -7.07 -14.08
CA ASP A 7 19.09 -7.76 -14.31
C ASP A 7 18.20 -6.93 -15.25
N ALA A 8 18.10 -7.37 -16.49
CA ALA A 8 17.30 -6.68 -17.50
C ALA A 8 15.81 -6.61 -17.15
N GLU A 9 15.25 -7.64 -16.48
CA GLU A 9 13.86 -7.66 -16.05
C GLU A 9 13.64 -6.67 -14.90
N PHE A 10 14.55 -6.62 -13.93
CA PHE A 10 14.52 -5.63 -12.86
C PHE A 10 14.48 -4.20 -13.42
N VAL A 11 15.39 -3.90 -14.34
CA VAL A 11 15.51 -2.55 -14.93
C VAL A 11 14.25 -2.18 -15.72
N ALA A 12 13.71 -3.10 -16.53
CA ALA A 12 12.50 -2.86 -17.30
C ALA A 12 11.31 -2.54 -16.38
N CYS A 13 11.04 -3.39 -15.39
CA CYS A 13 9.95 -3.15 -14.43
C CYS A 13 10.17 -1.86 -13.60
N MET A 14 11.42 -1.58 -13.20
CA MET A 14 11.74 -0.35 -12.48
C MET A 14 11.44 0.89 -13.32
N GLU A 15 11.87 0.92 -14.57
CA GLU A 15 11.62 2.08 -15.45
C GLU A 15 10.14 2.26 -15.73
N GLU A 16 9.35 1.20 -15.93
CA GLU A 16 7.89 1.26 -16.09
C GLU A 16 7.21 1.92 -14.87
N VAL A 17 7.59 1.54 -13.66
CA VAL A 17 7.05 2.14 -12.43
C VAL A 17 7.46 3.61 -12.31
N LEU A 18 8.73 3.95 -12.59
CA LEU A 18 9.22 5.34 -12.54
C LEU A 18 8.52 6.22 -13.57
N GLU A 19 8.26 5.72 -14.77
CA GLU A 19 7.51 6.44 -15.80
C GLU A 19 6.05 6.63 -15.42
N THR A 20 5.45 5.64 -14.75
CA THR A 20 4.09 5.77 -14.19
C THR A 20 4.00 6.90 -13.16
N TYR A 21 4.98 7.04 -12.27
CA TYR A 21 5.02 8.14 -11.30
C TYR A 21 5.36 9.50 -11.90
N ALA A 22 6.00 9.54 -13.05
CA ALA A 22 6.34 10.77 -13.76
C ALA A 22 5.15 11.36 -14.55
N GLN A 23 4.03 10.63 -14.66
CA GLN A 23 2.85 11.10 -15.36
C GLN A 23 2.24 12.32 -14.69
N ALA A 24 1.70 13.25 -15.49
CA ALA A 24 0.90 14.34 -14.96
C ALA A 24 -0.41 13.79 -14.37
N TYR A 25 -0.87 14.36 -13.28
CA TYR A 25 -2.14 13.98 -12.68
C TYR A 25 -3.31 14.17 -13.65
N ASP A 26 -4.05 13.09 -13.90
CA ASP A 26 -5.30 13.08 -14.65
C ASP A 26 -6.34 12.22 -13.90
N PRO A 27 -7.49 12.79 -13.47
CA PRO A 27 -8.52 12.04 -12.74
C PRO A 27 -9.17 10.93 -13.57
N LYS A 28 -8.99 10.91 -14.89
CA LYS A 28 -9.45 9.81 -15.75
C LYS A 28 -8.45 8.65 -15.83
N TYR A 29 -7.21 8.89 -15.42
CA TYR A 29 -6.11 7.92 -15.41
C TYR A 29 -5.34 8.01 -14.09
N PRO A 30 -6.00 7.80 -12.92
CA PRO A 30 -5.32 7.91 -11.63
C PRO A 30 -4.24 6.83 -11.50
N VAL A 31 -3.15 7.21 -10.82
CA VAL A 31 -2.08 6.29 -10.41
C VAL A 31 -2.32 5.90 -8.96
N LEU A 32 -2.43 4.61 -8.70
CA LEU A 32 -2.58 4.03 -7.37
C LEU A 32 -1.47 3.05 -7.07
N CYS A 33 -1.02 3.09 -5.82
CA CYS A 33 -0.13 2.08 -5.26
C CYS A 33 -0.92 1.23 -4.27
N MET A 34 -0.65 -0.07 -4.21
CA MET A 34 -1.27 -0.98 -3.26
C MET A 34 -0.23 -1.89 -2.62
N ASP A 35 -0.42 -2.14 -1.32
CA ASP A 35 0.38 -3.07 -0.54
C ASP A 35 -0.38 -3.57 0.67
N GLU A 36 0.09 -4.67 1.30
CA GLU A 36 -0.49 -5.21 2.52
C GLU A 36 0.52 -5.27 3.65
N GLN A 37 -0.01 -5.09 4.85
CA GLN A 37 0.74 -5.28 6.08
C GLN A 37 -0.07 -6.06 7.11
N PRO A 38 0.45 -7.19 7.65
CA PRO A 38 -0.14 -7.83 8.80
C PRO A 38 0.12 -7.04 10.07
N GLY A 39 -0.89 -6.94 10.94
CA GLY A 39 -0.81 -6.30 12.26
C GLY A 39 -1.16 -7.27 13.38
N GLN A 40 -0.38 -7.25 14.47
CA GLN A 40 -0.68 -7.99 15.68
C GLN A 40 -1.51 -7.13 16.62
N LEU A 41 -2.67 -7.63 17.05
CA LEU A 41 -3.50 -6.99 18.08
C LEU A 41 -2.98 -7.35 19.46
N LEU A 42 -2.75 -6.33 20.29
CA LEU A 42 -2.11 -6.47 21.60
C LEU A 42 -2.91 -5.73 22.67
N LYS A 43 -3.41 -6.47 23.68
CA LYS A 43 -4.07 -5.90 24.86
C LYS A 43 -3.07 -5.60 25.95
N GLU A 44 -3.33 -4.53 26.68
CA GLU A 44 -2.64 -4.24 27.92
C GLU A 44 -3.11 -5.21 29.02
N THR A 45 -2.19 -5.82 29.76
CA THR A 45 -2.47 -6.66 30.93
C THR A 45 -2.78 -5.84 32.17
N ARG A 46 -2.29 -4.59 32.22
CA ARG A 46 -2.50 -3.63 33.29
C ARG A 46 -2.85 -2.26 32.72
N VAL A 47 -3.63 -1.50 33.47
CA VAL A 47 -3.96 -0.12 33.08
C VAL A 47 -2.68 0.73 33.04
N PRO A 48 -2.37 1.35 31.88
CA PRO A 48 -1.22 2.23 31.78
C PRO A 48 -1.29 3.42 32.75
N ILE A 49 -0.14 3.82 33.29
CA ILE A 49 -0.03 5.02 34.10
C ILE A 49 0.07 6.23 33.18
N ALA A 50 -0.84 7.17 33.30
CA ALA A 50 -0.87 8.38 32.49
C ALA A 50 0.43 9.21 32.65
N ALA A 51 0.78 9.96 31.61
CA ALA A 51 1.89 10.90 31.65
C ALA A 51 1.58 12.04 32.66
N THR A 52 2.62 12.51 33.34
CA THR A 52 2.60 13.69 34.21
C THR A 52 3.67 14.69 33.73
N PRO A 53 3.67 15.95 34.21
CA PRO A 53 4.72 16.90 33.82
C PRO A 53 6.15 16.43 34.13
N LYS A 54 6.32 15.49 35.06
CA LYS A 54 7.64 14.97 35.48
C LYS A 54 7.98 13.59 34.93
N HIS A 55 7.00 12.84 34.42
CA HIS A 55 7.18 11.47 33.95
C HIS A 55 6.34 11.21 32.72
N GLY A 56 6.92 10.58 31.69
CA GLY A 56 6.18 10.08 30.53
C GLY A 56 5.18 8.97 30.90
N ARG A 57 4.27 8.66 29.98
CA ARG A 57 3.34 7.52 30.11
C ARG A 57 4.14 6.23 30.34
N ARG A 58 3.67 5.39 31.28
CA ARG A 58 4.27 4.09 31.55
C ARG A 58 3.29 2.98 31.20
N VAL A 59 3.75 2.01 30.45
CA VAL A 59 3.03 0.79 30.09
C VAL A 59 3.77 -0.41 30.66
N ASP A 60 3.05 -1.48 31.00
CA ASP A 60 3.68 -2.73 31.38
C ASP A 60 4.38 -3.36 30.19
N TYR A 61 5.47 -4.08 30.41
CA TYR A 61 6.14 -4.84 29.34
C TYR A 61 5.32 -6.08 28.93
N GLU A 62 4.49 -6.60 29.82
CA GLU A 62 3.59 -7.70 29.53
C GLU A 62 2.41 -7.26 28.64
N TYR A 63 1.99 -8.14 27.75
CA TYR A 63 0.82 -7.92 26.89
C TYR A 63 0.14 -9.25 26.57
N GLU A 64 -1.13 -9.18 26.23
CA GLU A 64 -1.91 -10.31 25.74
C GLU A 64 -2.09 -10.18 24.20
N ARG A 65 -1.78 -11.26 23.47
CA ARG A 65 -2.07 -11.33 22.03
C ARG A 65 -3.55 -11.56 21.82
N ASN A 66 -4.20 -10.67 21.07
CA ASN A 66 -5.64 -10.71 20.81
C ASN A 66 -5.98 -10.88 19.33
N GLY A 67 -5.20 -11.70 18.63
CA GLY A 67 -5.39 -11.98 17.21
C GLY A 67 -4.53 -11.13 16.31
N THR A 68 -4.79 -11.25 15.01
CA THR A 68 -4.13 -10.51 13.94
C THR A 68 -5.17 -9.87 13.02
N ALA A 69 -4.79 -8.81 12.34
CA ALA A 69 -5.54 -8.20 11.25
C ALA A 69 -4.59 -7.93 10.09
N ASN A 70 -5.13 -7.80 8.88
CA ASN A 70 -4.36 -7.40 7.71
C ASN A 70 -4.86 -6.04 7.22
N LEU A 71 -3.94 -5.20 6.80
CA LEU A 71 -4.19 -3.87 6.27
C LEU A 71 -3.90 -3.88 4.78
N PHE A 72 -4.91 -3.58 3.96
CA PHE A 72 -4.70 -3.25 2.56
C PHE A 72 -4.60 -1.73 2.45
N MET A 73 -3.42 -1.22 2.12
CA MET A 73 -3.17 0.18 1.83
C MET A 73 -3.35 0.45 0.34
N MET A 74 -4.22 1.38 0.02
CA MET A 74 -4.36 1.95 -1.32
C MET A 74 -4.00 3.42 -1.26
N PHE A 75 -3.06 3.85 -2.07
CA PHE A 75 -2.55 5.21 -2.06
C PHE A 75 -2.47 5.79 -3.46
N ALA A 76 -3.12 6.93 -3.70
CA ALA A 76 -3.02 7.73 -4.91
C ALA A 76 -2.02 8.89 -4.67
N PRO A 77 -0.73 8.72 -4.99
CA PRO A 77 0.32 9.65 -4.58
C PRO A 77 0.19 11.04 -5.21
N LEU A 78 -0.31 11.12 -6.43
CA LEU A 78 -0.48 12.36 -7.16
C LEU A 78 -1.72 13.16 -6.72
N GLU A 79 -2.74 12.47 -6.20
CA GLU A 79 -3.97 13.07 -5.68
C GLU A 79 -3.87 13.41 -4.20
N GLY A 80 -3.07 12.66 -3.45
CA GLY A 80 -2.98 12.74 -2.00
C GLY A 80 -4.16 12.06 -1.32
N TRP A 81 -4.74 11.03 -1.96
CA TRP A 81 -5.82 10.21 -1.43
C TRP A 81 -5.29 8.85 -0.98
N ARG A 82 -5.84 8.34 0.11
CA ARG A 82 -5.58 6.99 0.59
C ARG A 82 -6.82 6.35 1.16
N ARG A 83 -6.81 5.01 1.15
CA ARG A 83 -7.78 4.16 1.81
C ARG A 83 -7.08 2.96 2.42
N VAL A 84 -7.44 2.61 3.66
CA VAL A 84 -6.97 1.39 4.31
C VAL A 84 -8.15 0.50 4.63
N ILE A 85 -8.12 -0.74 4.16
CA ILE A 85 -9.13 -1.74 4.48
C ILE A 85 -8.54 -2.74 5.46
N VAL A 86 -9.21 -2.94 6.60
CA VAL A 86 -8.83 -3.90 7.62
C VAL A 86 -9.59 -5.20 7.41
N THR A 87 -8.87 -6.29 7.16
CA THR A 87 -9.43 -7.62 6.91
C THR A 87 -8.90 -8.63 7.92
N ASP A 88 -9.54 -9.81 7.98
CA ASP A 88 -9.04 -10.92 8.80
C ASP A 88 -7.94 -11.71 8.08
N ARG A 89 -7.94 -11.67 6.75
CA ARG A 89 -7.02 -12.38 5.86
C ARG A 89 -6.60 -11.48 4.71
N HIS A 90 -5.58 -11.89 3.97
CA HIS A 90 -5.13 -11.28 2.72
C HIS A 90 -5.15 -12.32 1.59
N THR A 91 -6.33 -12.90 1.36
CA THR A 91 -6.53 -13.90 0.31
C THR A 91 -6.72 -13.24 -1.06
N ALA A 92 -6.61 -14.04 -2.14
CA ALA A 92 -6.94 -13.60 -3.49
C ALA A 92 -8.35 -13.00 -3.60
N VAL A 93 -9.31 -13.55 -2.83
CA VAL A 93 -10.69 -13.05 -2.78
C VAL A 93 -10.77 -11.69 -2.07
N ASP A 94 -10.05 -11.51 -0.95
CA ASP A 94 -10.00 -10.21 -0.25
C ASP A 94 -9.40 -9.13 -1.17
N TYR A 95 -8.28 -9.43 -1.82
CA TYR A 95 -7.66 -8.58 -2.81
C TYR A 95 -8.61 -8.20 -3.96
N ALA A 96 -9.32 -9.17 -4.53
CA ALA A 96 -10.27 -8.92 -5.60
C ALA A 96 -11.41 -7.97 -5.18
N HIS A 97 -11.91 -8.08 -3.95
CA HIS A 97 -12.91 -7.16 -3.40
C HIS A 97 -12.34 -5.75 -3.18
N VAL A 98 -11.08 -5.62 -2.77
CA VAL A 98 -10.39 -4.34 -2.68
C VAL A 98 -10.33 -3.67 -4.05
N LEU A 99 -9.91 -4.38 -5.10
CA LEU A 99 -9.87 -3.85 -6.47
C LEU A 99 -11.25 -3.45 -6.99
N LYS A 100 -12.28 -4.25 -6.70
CA LYS A 100 -13.66 -3.88 -7.06
C LYS A 100 -14.09 -2.58 -6.38
N GLY A 101 -13.77 -2.42 -5.09
CA GLY A 101 -14.02 -1.19 -4.35
C GLY A 101 -13.31 0.02 -4.96
N LEU A 102 -12.04 -0.14 -5.37
CA LEU A 102 -11.31 0.92 -6.08
C LEU A 102 -12.01 1.32 -7.37
N ALA A 103 -12.35 0.35 -8.23
CA ALA A 103 -12.91 0.60 -9.54
C ALA A 103 -14.33 1.18 -9.51
N ASP A 104 -15.19 0.70 -8.59
CA ASP A 104 -16.62 0.96 -8.63
C ASP A 104 -17.07 2.04 -7.63
N ILE A 105 -16.31 2.24 -6.53
CA ILE A 105 -16.70 3.16 -5.44
C ILE A 105 -15.78 4.36 -5.40
N HIS A 106 -14.46 4.15 -5.41
CA HIS A 106 -13.50 5.22 -5.18
C HIS A 106 -13.13 5.97 -6.47
N PHE A 107 -13.01 5.26 -7.59
CA PHE A 107 -12.66 5.82 -8.90
C PHE A 107 -13.64 5.40 -10.00
N PRO A 108 -14.98 5.59 -9.80
CA PRO A 108 -15.98 5.13 -10.76
C PRO A 108 -15.84 5.81 -12.14
N ASP A 109 -15.40 7.05 -12.16
CA ASP A 109 -15.25 7.89 -13.36
C ASP A 109 -13.90 7.73 -14.07
N ALA A 110 -12.96 7.00 -13.49
CA ALA A 110 -11.68 6.71 -14.14
C ALA A 110 -11.92 5.83 -15.39
N ARG A 111 -11.18 6.09 -16.45
CA ARG A 111 -11.17 5.21 -17.63
C ARG A 111 -10.32 3.97 -17.37
N THR A 112 -9.12 4.18 -16.83
CA THR A 112 -8.18 3.13 -16.46
C THR A 112 -7.41 3.60 -15.24
N ILE A 113 -7.16 2.70 -14.31
CA ILE A 113 -6.41 2.95 -13.09
C ILE A 113 -5.03 2.30 -13.25
N ALA A 114 -3.95 3.07 -13.25
CA ALA A 114 -2.60 2.53 -13.20
C ALA A 114 -2.34 2.03 -11.78
N LEU A 115 -2.20 0.71 -11.62
CA LEU A 115 -2.05 0.06 -10.32
C LEU A 115 -0.63 -0.45 -10.14
N VAL A 116 0.14 0.23 -9.29
CA VAL A 116 1.48 -0.20 -8.88
C VAL A 116 1.38 -1.09 -7.65
N GLN A 117 1.93 -2.28 -7.73
CA GLN A 117 1.90 -3.28 -6.66
C GLN A 117 3.10 -4.23 -6.76
N ASP A 118 3.32 -5.05 -5.74
CA ASP A 118 4.30 -6.12 -5.81
C ASP A 118 3.77 -7.32 -6.61
N ASN A 119 4.65 -8.24 -6.96
CA ASN A 119 4.32 -9.44 -7.75
C ASN A 119 4.01 -10.63 -6.82
N LEU A 120 3.17 -10.43 -5.80
CA LEU A 120 2.68 -11.51 -4.94
C LEU A 120 1.68 -12.40 -5.71
N ASN A 121 1.64 -13.70 -5.41
CA ASN A 121 0.74 -14.63 -6.10
C ASN A 121 -0.75 -14.22 -6.02
N THR A 122 -1.15 -13.57 -4.92
CA THR A 122 -2.50 -13.03 -4.73
C THR A 122 -2.78 -11.78 -5.57
N HIS A 123 -1.75 -11.04 -6.02
CA HIS A 123 -1.84 -9.82 -6.81
C HIS A 123 -1.94 -10.09 -8.33
N ALA A 124 -2.66 -11.13 -8.69
CA ALA A 124 -2.81 -11.56 -10.06
C ALA A 124 -4.21 -11.24 -10.61
N LYS A 125 -4.29 -11.04 -11.93
CA LYS A 125 -5.59 -10.94 -12.64
C LYS A 125 -6.49 -12.15 -12.39
N ALA A 126 -5.89 -13.33 -12.14
CA ALA A 126 -6.60 -14.58 -11.83
C ALA A 126 -7.44 -14.45 -10.55
N SER A 127 -7.01 -13.69 -9.56
CA SER A 127 -7.73 -13.48 -8.29
C SER A 127 -9.13 -12.90 -8.49
N LEU A 128 -9.32 -12.07 -9.52
CA LEU A 128 -10.64 -11.55 -9.87
C LEU A 128 -11.59 -12.66 -10.35
N TYR A 129 -11.07 -13.67 -11.07
CA TYR A 129 -11.85 -14.81 -11.53
C TYR A 129 -12.15 -15.83 -10.42
N GLU A 130 -11.38 -15.84 -9.36
CA GLU A 130 -11.68 -16.63 -8.15
C GLU A 130 -12.82 -16.02 -7.33
N ALA A 131 -12.97 -14.69 -7.37
CA ALA A 131 -13.94 -13.96 -6.55
C ALA A 131 -15.25 -13.65 -7.27
N PHE A 132 -15.23 -13.49 -8.61
CA PHE A 132 -16.36 -12.98 -9.38
C PHE A 132 -16.69 -13.84 -10.61
N PRO A 133 -17.95 -13.80 -11.10
CA PRO A 133 -18.31 -14.39 -12.38
C PRO A 133 -17.44 -13.85 -13.52
N ALA A 134 -17.14 -14.67 -14.52
CA ALA A 134 -16.17 -14.36 -15.57
C ALA A 134 -16.37 -13.00 -16.28
N ALA A 135 -17.62 -12.61 -16.54
CA ALA A 135 -17.92 -11.32 -17.17
C ALA A 135 -17.54 -10.13 -16.28
N GLU A 136 -17.82 -10.22 -14.97
CA GLU A 136 -17.45 -9.19 -13.99
C GLU A 136 -15.95 -9.16 -13.76
N ALA A 137 -15.32 -10.32 -13.62
CA ALA A 137 -13.86 -10.41 -13.49
C ALA A 137 -13.17 -9.76 -14.70
N ARG A 138 -13.63 -10.04 -15.91
CA ARG A 138 -13.08 -9.45 -17.13
C ARG A 138 -13.24 -7.93 -17.17
N ARG A 139 -14.43 -7.43 -16.82
CA ARG A 139 -14.69 -5.99 -16.69
C ARG A 139 -13.70 -5.32 -15.73
N LEU A 140 -13.48 -5.93 -14.57
CA LEU A 140 -12.53 -5.40 -13.57
C LEU A 140 -11.09 -5.48 -14.09
N VAL A 141 -10.67 -6.58 -14.72
CA VAL A 141 -9.30 -6.67 -15.31
C VAL A 141 -9.03 -5.53 -16.26
N GLU A 142 -10.02 -5.13 -17.09
CA GLU A 142 -9.90 -4.05 -18.08
C GLU A 142 -9.89 -2.65 -17.47
N ARG A 143 -10.28 -2.51 -16.19
CA ARG A 143 -10.24 -1.23 -15.46
C ARG A 143 -8.84 -0.88 -14.97
N PHE A 144 -7.88 -1.82 -14.96
CA PHE A 144 -6.55 -1.62 -14.42
C PHE A 144 -5.46 -1.77 -15.46
N GLU A 145 -4.51 -0.85 -15.44
CA GLU A 145 -3.19 -1.00 -16.04
C GLU A 145 -2.26 -1.51 -14.94
N TRP A 146 -1.76 -2.74 -15.14
CA TRP A 146 -1.06 -3.50 -14.12
C TRP A 146 0.44 -3.23 -14.17
N GLN A 147 0.95 -2.57 -13.16
CA GLN A 147 2.36 -2.22 -13.00
C GLN A 147 2.93 -3.00 -11.80
N TYR A 148 3.89 -3.86 -12.05
CA TYR A 148 4.51 -4.67 -11.01
C TYR A 148 5.87 -4.13 -10.65
N THR A 149 6.16 -3.99 -9.33
CA THR A 149 7.52 -3.71 -8.88
C THR A 149 8.41 -4.91 -9.14
N PRO A 150 9.70 -4.70 -9.49
CA PRO A 150 10.61 -5.81 -9.68
C PRO A 150 10.87 -6.55 -8.38
N LYS A 151 11.28 -7.81 -8.47
CA LYS A 151 11.68 -8.60 -7.31
C LYS A 151 12.80 -7.86 -6.55
N HIS A 152 12.63 -7.69 -5.23
CA HIS A 152 13.51 -6.88 -4.38
C HIS A 152 13.45 -5.36 -4.63
N GLY A 153 12.48 -4.88 -5.39
CA GLY A 153 12.23 -3.47 -5.68
C GLY A 153 11.08 -2.85 -4.90
N SER A 154 10.77 -3.35 -3.70
CA SER A 154 9.65 -2.88 -2.87
C SER A 154 9.72 -1.37 -2.56
N TRP A 155 10.94 -0.79 -2.49
CA TRP A 155 11.15 0.64 -2.33
C TRP A 155 10.51 1.50 -3.43
N LEU A 156 10.15 0.91 -4.57
CA LEU A 156 9.39 1.55 -5.65
C LEU A 156 7.88 1.62 -5.35
N ASN A 157 7.38 0.80 -4.40
CA ASN A 157 5.97 0.82 -4.04
C ASN A 157 5.70 1.93 -3.00
N LEU A 158 5.07 3.02 -3.42
CA LEU A 158 4.74 4.13 -2.52
C LEU A 158 3.71 3.76 -1.44
N ALA A 159 2.93 2.70 -1.62
CA ALA A 159 2.04 2.19 -0.57
C ALA A 159 2.83 1.63 0.62
N GLU A 160 4.00 0.99 0.41
CA GLU A 160 4.91 0.56 1.49
C GLU A 160 5.37 1.76 2.33
N SER A 161 5.76 2.85 1.67
CA SER A 161 6.14 4.08 2.37
C SER A 161 4.97 4.66 3.17
N GLU A 162 3.76 4.66 2.63
CA GLU A 162 2.56 5.18 3.32
C GLU A 162 2.13 4.27 4.48
N LEU A 163 2.32 2.94 4.38
CA LEU A 163 2.19 2.00 5.50
C LEU A 163 3.19 2.31 6.62
N GLY A 164 4.42 2.67 6.28
CA GLY A 164 5.42 3.15 7.24
C GLY A 164 4.97 4.42 7.97
N VAL A 165 4.36 5.36 7.26
CA VAL A 165 3.79 6.58 7.85
C VAL A 165 2.60 6.24 8.76
N LEU A 166 1.68 5.39 8.32
CA LEU A 166 0.56 4.89 9.15
C LEU A 166 1.10 4.24 10.44
N SER A 167 2.08 3.36 10.31
CA SER A 167 2.68 2.67 11.45
C SER A 167 3.27 3.65 12.45
N SER A 168 4.00 4.66 12.00
CA SER A 168 4.67 5.63 12.88
C SER A 168 3.73 6.66 13.50
N GLN A 169 2.68 7.08 12.78
CA GLN A 169 1.78 8.15 13.23
C GLN A 169 0.56 7.64 14.00
N CYS A 170 0.07 6.44 13.67
CA CYS A 170 -1.19 5.92 14.18
C CYS A 170 -1.01 4.63 14.98
N LEU A 171 -0.15 3.72 14.53
CA LEU A 171 -0.05 2.37 15.08
C LEU A 171 1.20 2.15 15.97
N ASP A 172 1.97 3.20 16.28
CA ASP A 172 3.12 3.14 17.20
C ASP A 172 2.65 3.01 18.67
N ARG A 173 1.77 2.05 18.90
CA ARG A 173 1.21 1.69 20.21
C ARG A 173 0.51 0.35 20.16
N ARG A 174 0.18 -0.22 21.32
CA ARG A 174 -0.65 -1.42 21.38
C ARG A 174 -2.09 -1.10 20.99
N ILE A 175 -2.62 -1.84 20.03
CA ILE A 175 -4.01 -1.76 19.59
C ILE A 175 -4.71 -3.04 20.08
N PRO A 176 -5.73 -2.93 20.96
CA PRO A 176 -6.26 -4.10 21.66
C PRO A 176 -7.14 -5.01 20.80
N ASP A 177 -7.82 -4.46 19.82
CA ASP A 177 -8.81 -5.17 19.01
C ASP A 177 -9.03 -4.52 17.64
N LYS A 178 -9.72 -5.24 16.77
CA LYS A 178 -9.96 -4.83 15.38
C LYS A 178 -10.87 -3.59 15.27
N GLU A 179 -11.82 -3.42 16.17
CA GLU A 179 -12.72 -2.27 16.16
C GLU A 179 -11.95 -0.98 16.46
N THR A 180 -11.11 -1.01 17.49
CA THR A 180 -10.18 0.08 17.81
C THR A 180 -9.26 0.37 16.63
N LEU A 181 -8.67 -0.67 16.01
CA LEU A 181 -7.80 -0.53 14.85
C LEU A 181 -8.51 0.20 13.70
N ILE A 182 -9.72 -0.21 13.35
CA ILE A 182 -10.52 0.42 12.29
C ILE A 182 -10.80 1.88 12.61
N GLY A 183 -11.17 2.20 13.85
CA GLY A 183 -11.47 3.57 14.28
C GLY A 183 -10.26 4.49 14.20
N GLU A 184 -9.09 4.03 14.66
CA GLU A 184 -7.84 4.79 14.62
C GLU A 184 -7.37 5.04 13.18
N ILE A 185 -7.42 4.01 12.34
CA ILE A 185 -7.08 4.10 10.92
C ILE A 185 -8.03 5.07 10.21
N ALA A 186 -9.34 5.00 10.47
CA ALA A 186 -10.32 5.88 9.85
C ALA A 186 -10.07 7.36 10.20
N ALA A 187 -9.71 7.66 11.45
CA ALA A 187 -9.38 9.01 11.87
C ALA A 187 -8.10 9.53 11.19
N TRP A 188 -7.05 8.70 11.13
CA TRP A 188 -5.80 9.03 10.44
C TRP A 188 -6.02 9.25 8.93
N GLU A 189 -6.76 8.36 8.28
CA GLU A 189 -7.11 8.44 6.86
C GLU A 189 -7.87 9.73 6.55
N HIS A 190 -8.88 10.05 7.39
CA HIS A 190 -9.68 11.26 7.25
C HIS A 190 -8.81 12.54 7.28
N ASP A 191 -7.93 12.66 8.28
CA ASP A 191 -7.05 13.82 8.43
C ASP A 191 -6.12 13.97 7.22
N ARG A 192 -5.45 12.90 6.81
CA ARG A 192 -4.51 12.95 5.68
C ARG A 192 -5.19 13.22 4.34
N ASN A 193 -6.40 12.69 4.13
CA ASN A 193 -7.17 12.94 2.92
C ASN A 193 -7.72 14.38 2.89
N ALA A 194 -8.17 14.91 4.02
CA ALA A 194 -8.60 16.30 4.14
C ALA A 194 -7.46 17.29 3.82
N ASN A 195 -6.23 16.93 4.16
CA ASN A 195 -5.03 17.75 3.87
C ASN A 195 -4.42 17.46 2.49
N HIS A 196 -4.98 16.56 1.69
CA HIS A 196 -4.44 16.15 0.37
C HIS A 196 -2.94 15.87 0.40
N THR A 197 -2.48 15.11 1.40
CA THR A 197 -1.06 14.86 1.63
C THR A 197 -0.49 13.96 0.53
N LYS A 198 0.16 14.56 -0.46
CA LYS A 198 0.75 13.89 -1.62
C LYS A 198 2.12 13.30 -1.29
N ALA A 199 2.53 12.29 -2.07
CA ALA A 199 3.93 11.91 -2.13
C ALA A 199 4.67 12.84 -3.10
N ASN A 200 5.87 13.23 -2.73
CA ASN A 200 6.75 14.04 -3.56
C ASN A 200 7.87 13.15 -4.10
N TRP A 201 7.59 12.44 -5.19
CA TRP A 201 8.53 11.52 -5.80
C TRP A 201 9.45 12.25 -6.76
N HIS A 202 10.76 12.20 -6.50
CA HIS A 202 11.78 12.91 -7.30
C HIS A 202 12.71 11.99 -8.08
N PHE A 203 12.71 10.68 -7.81
CA PHE A 203 13.60 9.75 -8.46
C PHE A 203 13.03 9.36 -9.83
N THR A 204 13.75 9.70 -10.90
CA THR A 204 13.29 9.52 -12.29
C THR A 204 14.10 8.45 -13.02
N THR A 205 13.60 7.96 -14.17
CA THR A 205 14.33 7.05 -15.06
C THR A 205 15.76 7.56 -15.40
N PRO A 206 15.98 8.84 -15.77
CA PRO A 206 17.35 9.36 -15.94
C PRO A 206 18.20 9.26 -14.67
N ASN A 207 17.62 9.48 -13.50
CA ASN A 207 18.35 9.31 -12.24
C ASN A 207 18.73 7.85 -11.99
N ALA A 208 17.80 6.91 -12.29
CA ALA A 208 18.05 5.48 -12.16
C ALA A 208 19.20 5.03 -13.07
N ARG A 209 19.21 5.44 -14.32
CA ARG A 209 20.27 5.11 -15.29
C ARG A 209 21.66 5.58 -14.85
N ILE A 210 21.75 6.68 -14.09
CA ILE A 210 23.00 7.18 -13.53
C ILE A 210 23.35 6.51 -12.20
N LYS A 211 22.41 6.51 -11.24
CA LYS A 211 22.69 6.07 -9.88
C LYS A 211 22.73 4.55 -9.72
N LEU A 212 22.03 3.83 -10.58
CA LEU A 212 21.90 2.39 -10.58
C LEU A 212 22.48 1.75 -11.86
N GLU A 213 23.45 2.43 -12.50
CA GLU A 213 24.12 1.98 -13.73
C GLU A 213 24.58 0.51 -13.66
N HIS A 214 25.04 0.08 -12.47
CA HIS A 214 25.50 -1.29 -12.24
C HIS A 214 24.42 -2.37 -12.39
N LEU A 215 23.13 -2.01 -12.36
CA LEU A 215 22.01 -2.93 -12.57
C LEU A 215 21.66 -3.11 -14.05
N TYR A 216 22.10 -2.17 -14.89
CA TYR A 216 21.81 -2.21 -16.33
C TYR A 216 22.76 -3.18 -17.04
N PRO A 217 22.23 -4.04 -17.95
CA PRO A 217 23.08 -4.94 -18.73
C PRO A 217 24.13 -4.17 -19.52
N SER A 218 25.37 -4.63 -19.47
CA SER A 218 26.43 -4.12 -20.35
C SER A 218 26.23 -4.65 -21.77
N ILE A 219 26.25 -3.78 -22.77
CA ILE A 219 26.16 -4.12 -24.20
C ILE A 219 27.57 -4.15 -24.79
#